data_3a76a43920f6dae3bc536ff7f2838aaa
#
_entry.id   3a76a43920f6dae3bc536ff7f2838aaa
#
_cell.length_a   1.000
_cell.length_b   1.000
_cell.length_c   1.000
_cell.angle_alpha   90.00
_cell.angle_beta   90.00
_cell.angle_gamma   90.00
#
_symmetry.space_group_name_H-M   'P 1'
#
loop_
_entity.id
_entity.type
_entity.pdbx_description
1 polymer ?
#
loop_
_entity_poly.entity_id
_entity_poly.type
_entity_poly.pdbx_seq_one_letter_code
_entity_poly.pdbx_strand_id
1 'polypeptide(L)'
;DFELAANDFYFSLMEASQYIDKNSDIAFGSGADDVSDGSYLAPVNSDDWDEPWKFIQSTSYLLKKAEESGLTDDEIGRWKAEAHFFRAYNYWKLVKFYGGVPKIEIPLNTSSEQLYTPRSSQQEIIDFIIDDLDKAIPLLPKQSQLTTEELGRTTQGAALALKARVSLYEGTWEKYHQGSNADMYIQSAIDAAQALVDSKEYALFRDKGKESYKYLHILEGDDSKEVLLARRYYKLRVTHNWTRELWFGAMVPTKNLADMYLCNDGLPIDKSPLFKGFQYQTSEFENRDSRMEQTFIVPGSEVFFEGGLWTPTYPGFVGNSATRTGYMIRKFLDETLDAAQFIGEYDFKEFRYAEVLLILAEALYEKNGQITDDQLDITINDLRNRANMPHLTNAFVSANGLNMLEEIRRERTVELAFEGYRRDDLRRWGTAETVLPLAIRG
;
A
#
# COMPACT_ATOMS: atom_id res chain seq x y z
N ASP A 1 5.20 29.55 -12.59
CA ASP A 1 5.20 29.65 -11.11
C ASP A 1 4.31 28.56 -10.46
N PHE A 2 3.14 28.19 -11.04
CA PHE A 2 2.26 27.14 -10.51
C PHE A 2 2.92 25.75 -10.55
N GLU A 3 3.63 25.43 -11.63
CA GLU A 3 4.38 24.17 -11.74
C GLU A 3 5.44 24.03 -10.65
N LEU A 4 6.23 25.09 -10.42
CA LEU A 4 7.27 25.07 -9.39
C LEU A 4 6.68 24.87 -8.00
N ALA A 5 5.54 25.51 -7.72
CA ALA A 5 4.84 25.32 -6.45
C ALA A 5 4.28 23.89 -6.31
N ALA A 6 3.76 23.30 -7.40
CA ALA A 6 3.25 21.93 -7.39
C ALA A 6 4.35 20.87 -7.20
N ASN A 7 5.58 21.14 -7.61
CA ASN A 7 6.71 20.22 -7.40
C ASN A 7 6.97 19.92 -5.92
N ASP A 8 6.72 20.89 -5.04
CA ASP A 8 6.90 20.73 -3.60
C ASP A 8 5.93 19.69 -2.98
N PHE A 9 4.75 19.52 -3.57
CA PHE A 9 3.74 18.60 -3.04
C PHE A 9 4.19 17.13 -3.04
N TYR A 10 5.06 16.74 -3.96
CA TYR A 10 5.58 15.38 -4.09
C TYR A 10 6.44 14.94 -2.91
N PHE A 11 6.98 15.87 -2.12
CA PHE A 11 7.65 15.54 -0.86
C PHE A 11 6.70 15.03 0.21
N SER A 12 5.38 15.17 0.05
CA SER A 12 4.40 14.58 0.94
C SER A 12 4.19 13.08 0.73
N LEU A 13 4.63 12.51 -0.40
CA LEU A 13 4.56 11.08 -0.65
C LEU A 13 5.38 10.29 0.36
N MET A 14 4.93 9.08 0.67
CA MET A 14 5.54 8.22 1.68
C MET A 14 6.98 7.84 1.29
N GLU A 15 7.88 7.90 2.25
CA GLU A 15 9.27 7.48 2.06
C GLU A 15 9.44 5.97 2.16
N ALA A 16 10.43 5.42 1.47
CA ALA A 16 10.70 3.98 1.44
C ALA A 16 10.88 3.35 2.84
N SER A 17 11.38 4.10 3.81
CA SER A 17 11.63 3.64 5.17
C SER A 17 10.46 3.80 6.15
N GLN A 18 9.35 4.40 5.71
CA GLN A 18 8.22 4.70 6.58
C GLN A 18 7.15 3.61 6.48
N TYR A 19 6.71 3.05 7.60
CA TYR A 19 5.41 2.39 7.81
C TYR A 19 5.16 1.03 7.22
N ILE A 20 6.13 0.23 7.06
CA ILE A 20 5.95 -1.03 6.40
C ILE A 20 5.48 -2.10 7.39
N ASP A 21 4.18 -2.05 7.72
CA ASP A 21 3.44 -3.08 8.47
C ASP A 21 4.02 -3.56 9.82
N LYS A 22 5.06 -2.89 10.35
CA LYS A 22 5.68 -3.26 11.65
C LYS A 22 4.72 -3.13 12.84
N ASN A 23 3.62 -2.40 12.67
CA ASN A 23 2.55 -2.20 13.65
C ASN A 23 1.35 -3.09 13.32
N SER A 24 1.61 -4.30 12.85
CA SER A 24 0.59 -5.27 12.45
C SER A 24 0.99 -6.70 12.80
N ASP A 25 0.14 -7.65 12.48
CA ASP A 25 0.34 -9.07 12.74
C ASP A 25 1.28 -9.77 11.75
N ILE A 26 1.66 -9.10 10.64
CA ILE A 26 2.47 -9.69 9.57
C ILE A 26 3.95 -9.30 9.60
N ALA A 27 4.29 -8.28 10.38
CA ALA A 27 5.67 -7.82 10.52
C ALA A 27 6.00 -7.49 11.97
N PHE A 28 7.29 -7.55 12.30
CA PHE A 28 7.83 -7.18 13.59
C PHE A 28 9.03 -6.26 13.43
N GLY A 29 9.07 -5.20 14.20
CA GLY A 29 10.16 -4.21 14.18
C GLY A 29 11.30 -4.56 15.12
N SER A 30 12.05 -3.55 15.51
CA SER A 30 13.19 -3.69 16.45
C SER A 30 12.78 -3.96 17.91
N GLY A 31 11.52 -3.82 18.27
CA GLY A 31 10.93 -4.03 19.59
C GLY A 31 9.42 -4.27 19.51
N ALA A 32 8.80 -4.50 20.67
CA ALA A 32 7.34 -4.53 20.76
C ALA A 32 6.77 -3.19 20.27
N ASP A 33 5.65 -3.27 19.59
CA ASP A 33 4.90 -2.10 19.13
C ASP A 33 3.90 -1.70 20.23
N ASP A 34 3.95 -0.46 20.67
CA ASP A 34 3.13 0.06 21.77
C ASP A 34 1.64 0.13 21.44
N VAL A 35 1.26 0.19 20.16
CA VAL A 35 -0.15 0.05 19.77
C VAL A 35 -0.62 -1.39 19.97
N SER A 36 0.20 -2.37 19.53
CA SER A 36 -0.15 -3.79 19.64
C SER A 36 -0.12 -4.31 21.08
N ASP A 37 0.77 -3.79 21.94
CA ASP A 37 0.86 -4.20 23.36
C ASP A 37 -0.03 -3.35 24.28
N GLY A 38 -0.68 -2.32 23.77
CA GLY A 38 -1.60 -1.44 24.50
C GLY A 38 -0.90 -0.42 25.39
N SER A 39 0.40 -0.21 25.24
CA SER A 39 1.16 0.77 26.03
C SER A 39 1.25 2.16 25.36
N TYR A 40 0.65 2.32 24.18
CA TYR A 40 0.72 3.56 23.41
C TYR A 40 0.20 4.77 24.21
N LEU A 41 1.06 5.77 24.33
CA LEU A 41 0.70 7.07 24.88
C LEU A 41 0.77 8.10 23.76
N ALA A 42 -0.33 8.81 23.52
CA ALA A 42 -0.38 9.86 22.52
C ALA A 42 0.71 10.92 22.79
N PRO A 43 1.64 11.16 21.87
CA PRO A 43 2.70 12.15 22.05
C PRO A 43 2.11 13.57 22.00
N VAL A 44 2.81 14.52 22.60
CA VAL A 44 2.43 15.95 22.54
C VAL A 44 2.65 16.53 21.13
N ASN A 45 3.68 16.05 20.42
CA ASN A 45 3.99 16.42 19.04
C ASN A 45 4.13 15.13 18.22
N SER A 46 3.68 15.16 16.98
CA SER A 46 3.75 14.01 16.08
C SER A 46 3.95 14.50 14.65
N ASP A 47 4.95 13.97 13.97
CA ASP A 47 5.17 14.23 12.54
C ASP A 47 3.98 13.75 11.69
N ASP A 48 3.28 12.68 12.12
CA ASP A 48 2.04 12.20 11.48
C ASP A 48 0.90 13.23 11.52
N TRP A 49 0.96 14.17 12.48
CA TRP A 49 0.06 15.32 12.55
C TRP A 49 0.62 16.54 11.83
N ASP A 50 1.86 16.91 12.12
CA ASP A 50 2.43 18.20 11.70
C ASP A 50 2.75 18.25 10.20
N GLU A 51 3.31 17.17 9.65
CA GLU A 51 3.72 17.12 8.24
C GLU A 51 2.54 17.27 7.24
N PRO A 52 1.42 16.54 7.39
CA PRO A 52 0.30 16.71 6.47
C PRO A 52 -0.24 18.15 6.43
N TRP A 53 -0.26 18.85 7.59
CA TRP A 53 -0.76 20.24 7.65
C TRP A 53 0.09 21.22 6.85
N LYS A 54 1.42 21.00 6.75
CA LYS A 54 2.30 21.82 5.90
C LYS A 54 1.85 21.75 4.45
N PHE A 55 1.58 20.55 3.95
CA PHE A 55 1.17 20.36 2.57
C PHE A 55 -0.30 20.76 2.31
N ILE A 56 -1.20 20.59 3.28
CA ILE A 56 -2.57 21.13 3.21
C ILE A 56 -2.52 22.65 3.08
N GLN A 57 -1.65 23.32 3.84
CA GLN A 57 -1.44 24.76 3.74
C GLN A 57 -0.90 25.17 2.37
N SER A 58 0.13 24.49 1.85
CA SER A 58 0.76 24.80 0.56
C SER A 58 -0.21 24.58 -0.60
N THR A 59 -0.96 23.48 -0.60
CA THR A 59 -1.96 23.17 -1.62
C THR A 59 -3.11 24.18 -1.60
N SER A 60 -3.63 24.52 -0.42
CA SER A 60 -4.69 25.53 -0.27
C SER A 60 -4.22 26.91 -0.71
N TYR A 61 -2.93 27.25 -0.50
CA TYR A 61 -2.36 28.50 -0.99
C TYR A 61 -2.29 28.53 -2.52
N LEU A 62 -1.87 27.43 -3.18
CA LEU A 62 -1.85 27.35 -4.64
C LEU A 62 -3.27 27.49 -5.20
N LEU A 63 -4.27 26.80 -4.63
CA LEU A 63 -5.65 26.89 -5.07
C LEU A 63 -6.19 28.32 -4.96
N LYS A 64 -5.92 29.00 -3.83
CA LYS A 64 -6.30 30.43 -3.67
C LYS A 64 -5.63 31.31 -4.73
N LYS A 65 -4.34 31.11 -5.00
CA LYS A 65 -3.62 31.88 -6.02
C LYS A 65 -4.14 31.60 -7.44
N ALA A 66 -4.55 30.39 -7.70
CA ALA A 66 -5.20 30.01 -8.97
C ALA A 66 -6.51 30.78 -9.18
N GLU A 67 -7.35 30.86 -8.15
CA GLU A 67 -8.60 31.64 -8.18
C GLU A 67 -8.34 33.15 -8.41
N GLU A 68 -7.34 33.70 -7.71
CA GLU A 68 -6.97 35.11 -7.81
C GLU A 68 -6.30 35.47 -9.15
N SER A 69 -5.75 34.52 -9.90
CA SER A 69 -4.94 34.76 -11.11
C SER A 69 -5.78 35.19 -12.31
N GLY A 70 -7.06 34.77 -12.35
CA GLY A 70 -7.92 34.95 -13.52
C GLY A 70 -7.56 34.07 -14.73
N LEU A 71 -6.62 33.13 -14.58
CA LEU A 71 -6.24 32.17 -15.61
C LEU A 71 -7.28 31.05 -15.74
N THR A 72 -7.39 30.51 -16.93
CA THR A 72 -8.36 29.44 -17.28
C THR A 72 -7.84 28.06 -16.87
N ASP A 73 -8.73 27.07 -16.84
CA ASP A 73 -8.34 25.67 -16.61
C ASP A 73 -7.46 25.11 -17.74
N ASP A 74 -7.56 25.62 -18.95
CA ASP A 74 -6.64 25.25 -20.04
C ASP A 74 -5.18 25.68 -19.74
N GLU A 75 -4.99 26.76 -18.97
CA GLU A 75 -3.67 27.31 -18.65
C GLU A 75 -3.08 26.73 -17.37
N ILE A 76 -3.89 26.49 -16.34
CA ILE A 76 -3.40 26.09 -15.00
C ILE A 76 -4.18 24.92 -14.38
N GLY A 77 -5.15 24.34 -15.09
CA GLY A 77 -6.03 23.29 -14.55
C GLY A 77 -5.27 22.09 -14.02
N ARG A 78 -4.20 21.68 -14.69
CA ARG A 78 -3.33 20.59 -14.22
C ARG A 78 -2.75 20.87 -12.82
N TRP A 79 -2.24 22.06 -12.59
CA TRP A 79 -1.63 22.41 -11.31
C TRP A 79 -2.66 22.59 -10.20
N LYS A 80 -3.85 23.04 -10.54
CA LYS A 80 -5.02 23.01 -9.62
C LYS A 80 -5.38 21.58 -9.25
N ALA A 81 -5.41 20.70 -10.23
CA ALA A 81 -5.74 19.29 -10.01
C ALA A 81 -4.69 18.58 -9.13
N GLU A 82 -3.40 18.85 -9.34
CA GLU A 82 -2.34 18.34 -8.45
C GLU A 82 -2.53 18.88 -7.02
N ALA A 83 -2.88 20.16 -6.86
CA ALA A 83 -3.14 20.72 -5.53
C ALA A 83 -4.35 20.06 -4.85
N HIS A 84 -5.45 19.81 -5.56
CA HIS A 84 -6.60 19.07 -5.05
C HIS A 84 -6.21 17.63 -4.66
N PHE A 85 -5.48 16.92 -5.53
CA PHE A 85 -5.01 15.56 -5.25
C PHE A 85 -4.15 15.51 -3.99
N PHE A 86 -3.14 16.37 -3.87
CA PHE A 86 -2.24 16.36 -2.72
C PHE A 86 -2.89 16.87 -1.44
N ARG A 87 -3.90 17.75 -1.53
CA ARG A 87 -4.71 18.11 -0.36
C ARG A 87 -5.52 16.92 0.13
N ALA A 88 -6.21 16.23 -0.77
CA ALA A 88 -6.92 14.99 -0.48
C ALA A 88 -6.00 13.92 0.12
N TYR A 89 -4.81 13.71 -0.47
CA TYR A 89 -3.81 12.76 0.01
C TYR A 89 -3.34 13.06 1.44
N ASN A 90 -3.07 14.32 1.77
CA ASN A 90 -2.63 14.70 3.10
C ASN A 90 -3.75 14.66 4.13
N TYR A 91 -5.00 14.99 3.76
CA TYR A 91 -6.16 14.71 4.62
C TYR A 91 -6.35 13.22 4.85
N TRP A 92 -6.14 12.38 3.84
CA TRP A 92 -6.18 10.93 4.00
C TRP A 92 -5.12 10.42 4.99
N LYS A 93 -3.90 10.96 4.96
CA LYS A 93 -2.87 10.65 5.97
C LYS A 93 -3.36 10.98 7.38
N LEU A 94 -4.00 12.11 7.58
CA LEU A 94 -4.56 12.49 8.89
C LEU A 94 -5.70 11.57 9.32
N VAL A 95 -6.64 11.24 8.43
CA VAL A 95 -7.79 10.37 8.75
C VAL A 95 -7.34 8.99 9.22
N LYS A 96 -6.34 8.40 8.58
CA LYS A 96 -5.81 7.09 8.96
C LYS A 96 -5.36 7.00 10.42
N PHE A 97 -4.80 8.07 10.96
CA PHE A 97 -4.29 8.10 12.34
C PHE A 97 -5.29 8.66 13.33
N TYR A 98 -6.05 9.69 12.93
CA TYR A 98 -6.80 10.52 13.86
C TYR A 98 -8.32 10.47 13.66
N GLY A 99 -8.82 9.83 12.60
CA GLY A 99 -10.23 9.90 12.23
C GLY A 99 -10.61 11.31 11.79
N GLY A 100 -11.66 11.88 12.37
CA GLY A 100 -12.06 13.25 12.10
C GLY A 100 -10.99 14.26 12.54
N VAL A 101 -10.77 15.31 11.73
CA VAL A 101 -9.81 16.40 11.97
C VAL A 101 -10.44 17.74 11.58
N PRO A 102 -9.86 18.91 11.93
CA PRO A 102 -10.37 20.18 11.44
C PRO A 102 -10.42 20.26 9.92
N LYS A 103 -11.53 20.67 9.33
CA LYS A 103 -11.66 20.92 7.89
C LYS A 103 -11.19 22.34 7.58
N ILE A 104 -10.03 22.48 6.92
CA ILE A 104 -9.40 23.75 6.55
C ILE A 104 -9.27 23.80 5.03
N GLU A 105 -10.00 24.70 4.39
CA GLU A 105 -10.08 24.83 2.93
C GLU A 105 -9.24 25.99 2.39
N ILE A 106 -8.86 26.92 3.25
CA ILE A 106 -8.13 28.13 2.91
C ILE A 106 -6.75 28.17 3.58
N PRO A 107 -5.78 28.85 2.99
CA PRO A 107 -4.49 29.03 3.66
C PRO A 107 -4.64 29.93 4.90
N LEU A 108 -4.05 29.49 6.01
CA LEU A 108 -4.13 30.19 7.29
C LEU A 108 -2.90 31.08 7.53
N ASN A 109 -3.09 32.10 8.34
CA ASN A 109 -2.01 32.89 8.93
C ASN A 109 -2.19 32.96 10.45
N THR A 110 -1.26 33.57 11.18
CA THR A 110 -1.24 33.61 12.64
C THR A 110 -2.44 34.32 13.28
N SER A 111 -3.23 35.08 12.51
CA SER A 111 -4.43 35.77 12.96
C SER A 111 -5.73 35.12 12.48
N SER A 112 -5.66 34.02 11.75
CA SER A 112 -6.83 33.33 11.23
C SER A 112 -7.64 32.69 12.34
N GLU A 113 -8.95 32.98 12.42
CA GLU A 113 -9.86 32.40 13.41
C GLU A 113 -10.00 30.88 13.21
N GLN A 114 -9.81 30.41 11.98
CA GLN A 114 -9.87 28.99 11.61
C GLN A 114 -8.76 28.14 12.27
N LEU A 115 -7.73 28.75 12.89
CA LEU A 115 -6.76 28.03 13.73
C LEU A 115 -7.44 27.30 14.91
N TYR A 116 -8.61 27.76 15.32
CA TYR A 116 -9.39 27.21 16.44
C TYR A 116 -10.60 26.39 15.95
N THR A 117 -10.64 26.02 14.67
CA THR A 117 -11.72 25.19 14.12
C THR A 117 -11.77 23.84 14.86
N PRO A 118 -12.93 23.41 15.38
CA PRO A 118 -13.06 22.11 16.01
C PRO A 118 -12.87 20.99 14.99
N ARG A 119 -12.69 19.77 15.47
CA ARG A 119 -12.64 18.59 14.61
C ARG A 119 -13.99 18.40 13.91
N SER A 120 -13.94 18.18 12.61
CA SER A 120 -15.06 17.62 11.85
C SER A 120 -15.17 16.10 12.09
N SER A 121 -16.28 15.51 11.76
CA SER A 121 -16.42 14.05 11.77
C SER A 121 -15.52 13.40 10.73
N GLN A 122 -15.20 12.11 10.90
CA GLN A 122 -14.45 11.34 9.90
C GLN A 122 -15.17 11.38 8.55
N GLN A 123 -16.48 11.18 8.54
CA GLN A 123 -17.31 11.24 7.34
C GLN A 123 -17.18 12.57 6.60
N GLU A 124 -17.27 13.70 7.28
CA GLU A 124 -17.13 15.02 6.66
C GLU A 124 -15.76 15.22 5.98
N ILE A 125 -14.69 14.65 6.58
CA ILE A 125 -13.35 14.73 5.98
C ILE A 125 -13.21 13.77 4.81
N ILE A 126 -13.77 12.57 4.89
CA ILE A 126 -13.80 11.62 3.76
C ILE A 126 -14.57 12.21 2.56
N ASP A 127 -15.75 12.82 2.81
CA ASP A 127 -16.53 13.48 1.76
C ASP A 127 -15.73 14.62 1.12
N PHE A 128 -14.98 15.37 1.92
CA PHE A 128 -14.11 16.44 1.43
C PHE A 128 -12.93 15.89 0.60
N ILE A 129 -12.33 14.78 1.01
CA ILE A 129 -11.28 14.09 0.24
C ILE A 129 -11.83 13.65 -1.14
N ILE A 130 -13.01 13.04 -1.14
CA ILE A 130 -13.65 12.57 -2.38
C ILE A 130 -14.01 13.75 -3.31
N ASP A 131 -14.54 14.85 -2.76
CA ASP A 131 -14.84 16.07 -3.52
C ASP A 131 -13.58 16.69 -4.16
N ASP A 132 -12.47 16.75 -3.44
CA ASP A 132 -11.18 17.20 -3.98
C ASP A 132 -10.69 16.27 -5.11
N LEU A 133 -10.83 14.96 -4.97
CA LEU A 133 -10.46 14.01 -6.01
C LEU A 133 -11.38 14.11 -7.24
N ASP A 134 -12.67 14.35 -7.05
CA ASP A 134 -13.62 14.56 -8.15
C ASP A 134 -13.34 15.84 -8.94
N LYS A 135 -12.79 16.87 -8.29
CA LYS A 135 -12.27 18.07 -8.96
C LYS A 135 -10.95 17.81 -9.69
N ALA A 136 -10.09 16.95 -9.15
CA ALA A 136 -8.78 16.65 -9.73
C ALA A 136 -8.88 15.75 -10.97
N ILE A 137 -9.66 14.67 -10.90
CA ILE A 137 -9.72 13.61 -11.93
C ILE A 137 -9.91 14.16 -13.36
N PRO A 138 -10.87 15.06 -13.67
CA PRO A 138 -11.08 15.53 -15.03
C PRO A 138 -9.97 16.43 -15.58
N LEU A 139 -9.15 17.03 -14.73
CA LEU A 139 -8.10 17.98 -15.10
C LEU A 139 -6.70 17.35 -15.15
N LEU A 140 -6.54 16.16 -14.59
CA LEU A 140 -5.27 15.42 -14.62
C LEU A 140 -5.07 14.68 -15.94
N PRO A 141 -3.82 14.60 -16.46
CA PRO A 141 -3.52 13.81 -17.65
C PRO A 141 -3.67 12.32 -17.39
N LYS A 142 -3.92 11.54 -18.44
CA LYS A 142 -3.76 10.09 -18.43
C LYS A 142 -2.26 9.73 -18.40
N GLN A 143 -1.93 8.51 -17.95
CA GLN A 143 -0.55 8.02 -17.93
C GLN A 143 0.10 8.08 -19.33
N SER A 144 -0.63 7.67 -20.34
CA SER A 144 -0.17 7.69 -21.76
C SER A 144 0.04 9.09 -22.35
N GLN A 145 -0.37 10.14 -21.67
CA GLN A 145 -0.21 11.53 -22.10
C GLN A 145 1.01 12.23 -21.47
N LEU A 146 1.68 11.57 -20.50
CA LEU A 146 2.88 12.14 -19.88
C LEU A 146 4.05 12.08 -20.83
N THR A 147 4.82 13.17 -20.88
CA THR A 147 6.14 13.18 -21.54
C THR A 147 7.19 12.49 -20.65
N THR A 148 8.36 12.22 -21.21
CA THR A 148 9.47 11.61 -20.44
C THR A 148 9.89 12.46 -19.24
N GLU A 149 9.84 13.77 -19.37
CA GLU A 149 10.18 14.72 -18.31
C GLU A 149 9.11 14.80 -17.21
N GLU A 150 7.90 14.36 -17.52
CA GLU A 150 6.75 14.37 -16.61
C GLU A 150 6.52 13.03 -15.91
N LEU A 151 7.28 11.99 -16.26
CA LEU A 151 7.16 10.69 -15.60
C LEU A 151 7.30 10.84 -14.08
N GLY A 152 6.37 10.22 -13.35
CA GLY A 152 6.26 10.32 -11.90
C GLY A 152 5.32 11.43 -11.41
N ARG A 153 4.78 12.27 -12.29
CA ARG A 153 3.73 13.23 -11.90
C ARG A 153 2.38 12.54 -11.74
N THR A 154 1.53 13.15 -10.92
CA THR A 154 0.18 12.66 -10.64
C THR A 154 -0.67 12.62 -11.92
N THR A 155 -1.38 11.52 -12.09
CA THR A 155 -2.26 11.25 -13.23
C THR A 155 -3.70 11.04 -12.79
N GLN A 156 -4.62 11.03 -13.76
CA GLN A 156 -6.02 10.64 -13.55
C GLN A 156 -6.10 9.27 -12.83
N GLY A 157 -5.23 8.33 -13.21
CA GLY A 157 -5.17 7.01 -12.59
C GLY A 157 -4.75 7.03 -11.13
N ALA A 158 -3.78 7.86 -10.76
CA ALA A 158 -3.39 8.02 -9.35
C ALA A 158 -4.54 8.60 -8.50
N ALA A 159 -5.28 9.58 -9.03
CA ALA A 159 -6.43 10.16 -8.33
C ALA A 159 -7.59 9.17 -8.17
N LEU A 160 -7.88 8.37 -9.20
CA LEU A 160 -8.86 7.27 -9.12
C LEU A 160 -8.43 6.20 -8.11
N ALA A 161 -7.13 5.85 -8.05
CA ALA A 161 -6.62 4.89 -7.08
C ALA A 161 -6.76 5.38 -5.64
N LEU A 162 -6.44 6.64 -5.36
CA LEU A 162 -6.66 7.23 -4.05
C LEU A 162 -8.15 7.26 -3.70
N LYS A 163 -9.03 7.65 -4.65
CA LYS A 163 -10.48 7.63 -4.44
C LYS A 163 -10.98 6.22 -4.12
N ALA A 164 -10.54 5.21 -4.86
CA ALA A 164 -10.92 3.82 -4.61
C ALA A 164 -10.45 3.33 -3.22
N ARG A 165 -9.19 3.64 -2.83
CA ARG A 165 -8.63 3.31 -1.52
C ARG A 165 -9.41 3.93 -0.37
N VAL A 166 -9.64 5.24 -0.43
CA VAL A 166 -10.36 6.00 0.61
C VAL A 166 -11.81 5.51 0.72
N SER A 167 -12.46 5.32 -0.42
CA SER A 167 -13.85 4.87 -0.46
C SER A 167 -14.01 3.43 0.05
N LEU A 168 -13.10 2.49 -0.27
CA LEU A 168 -13.13 1.14 0.29
C LEU A 168 -12.89 1.16 1.81
N TYR A 169 -11.92 1.97 2.26
CA TYR A 169 -11.63 2.11 3.69
C TYR A 169 -12.87 2.57 4.44
N GLU A 170 -13.47 3.68 4.04
CA GLU A 170 -14.63 4.22 4.73
C GLU A 170 -15.86 3.32 4.59
N GLY A 171 -16.10 2.76 3.42
CA GLY A 171 -17.24 1.85 3.22
C GLY A 171 -17.19 0.62 4.11
N THR A 172 -16.01 0.01 4.25
CA THR A 172 -15.83 -1.12 5.17
C THR A 172 -15.76 -0.68 6.63
N TRP A 173 -15.17 0.47 6.94
CA TRP A 173 -15.23 1.06 8.27
C TRP A 173 -16.69 1.23 8.72
N GLU A 174 -17.51 1.92 7.95
CA GLU A 174 -18.94 2.10 8.21
C GLU A 174 -19.66 0.75 8.39
N LYS A 175 -19.37 -0.23 7.52
CA LYS A 175 -20.02 -1.53 7.58
C LYS A 175 -19.72 -2.31 8.86
N TYR A 176 -18.46 -2.31 9.29
CA TYR A 176 -18.01 -3.11 10.44
C TYR A 176 -18.07 -2.35 11.78
N HIS A 177 -18.24 -1.02 11.76
CA HIS A 177 -18.35 -0.17 12.97
C HIS A 177 -19.73 0.48 13.12
N GLN A 178 -20.77 -0.14 12.52
CA GLN A 178 -22.18 0.25 12.69
C GLN A 178 -22.54 1.65 12.14
N GLY A 179 -21.84 2.09 11.09
CA GLY A 179 -22.21 3.30 10.35
C GLY A 179 -23.39 3.08 9.41
N SER A 180 -23.83 4.12 8.74
CA SER A 180 -25.04 4.11 7.90
C SER A 180 -24.79 4.30 6.41
N ASN A 181 -23.58 4.69 5.98
CA ASN A 181 -23.25 5.09 4.62
C ASN A 181 -22.36 4.07 3.88
N ALA A 182 -22.18 2.88 4.44
CA ALA A 182 -21.30 1.84 3.90
C ALA A 182 -21.52 1.60 2.39
N ASP A 183 -22.77 1.44 1.98
CA ASP A 183 -23.13 1.14 0.59
C ASP A 183 -22.74 2.23 -0.41
N MET A 184 -22.79 3.49 -0.01
CA MET A 184 -22.43 4.64 -0.85
C MET A 184 -20.90 4.63 -1.10
N TYR A 185 -20.11 4.47 -0.06
CA TYR A 185 -18.65 4.46 -0.19
C TYR A 185 -18.14 3.20 -0.89
N ILE A 186 -18.72 2.02 -0.61
CA ILE A 186 -18.38 0.78 -1.32
C ILE A 186 -18.67 0.94 -2.83
N GLN A 187 -19.82 1.57 -3.21
CA GLN A 187 -20.11 1.84 -4.61
C GLN A 187 -19.09 2.79 -5.23
N SER A 188 -18.72 3.87 -4.52
CA SER A 188 -17.67 4.81 -4.97
C SER A 188 -16.33 4.09 -5.20
N ALA A 189 -15.97 3.12 -4.34
CA ALA A 189 -14.76 2.31 -4.52
C ALA A 189 -14.84 1.45 -5.78
N ILE A 190 -16.00 0.80 -6.03
CA ILE A 190 -16.24 0.01 -7.25
C ILE A 190 -16.10 0.89 -8.48
N ASP A 191 -16.78 2.04 -8.51
CA ASP A 191 -16.81 2.93 -9.68
C ASP A 191 -15.39 3.44 -10.02
N ALA A 192 -14.63 3.86 -9.03
CA ALA A 192 -13.27 4.36 -9.22
C ALA A 192 -12.29 3.24 -9.65
N ALA A 193 -12.35 2.07 -9.02
CA ALA A 193 -11.49 0.94 -9.38
C ALA A 193 -11.86 0.36 -10.76
N GLN A 194 -13.16 0.25 -11.08
CA GLN A 194 -13.62 -0.22 -12.38
C GLN A 194 -13.21 0.74 -13.51
N ALA A 195 -13.29 2.05 -13.29
CA ALA A 195 -12.82 3.05 -14.25
C ALA A 195 -11.33 2.89 -14.59
N LEU A 196 -10.51 2.54 -13.57
CA LEU A 196 -9.09 2.22 -13.80
C LEU A 196 -8.91 0.95 -14.63
N VAL A 197 -9.62 -0.12 -14.32
CA VAL A 197 -9.57 -1.38 -15.09
C VAL A 197 -10.00 -1.15 -16.54
N ASP A 198 -11.09 -0.42 -16.75
CA ASP A 198 -11.64 -0.13 -18.08
C ASP A 198 -10.73 0.80 -18.91
N SER A 199 -9.92 1.64 -18.26
CA SER A 199 -8.98 2.54 -18.94
C SER A 199 -7.92 1.82 -19.75
N LYS A 200 -7.52 0.61 -19.35
CA LYS A 200 -6.44 -0.20 -19.94
C LYS A 200 -5.08 0.51 -20.01
N GLU A 201 -4.91 1.56 -19.21
CA GLU A 201 -3.64 2.29 -19.08
C GLU A 201 -2.60 1.50 -18.28
N TYR A 202 -3.05 0.62 -17.39
CA TYR A 202 -2.24 -0.09 -16.42
C TYR A 202 -2.33 -1.60 -16.59
N ALA A 203 -1.29 -2.30 -16.17
CA ALA A 203 -1.23 -3.76 -16.19
C ALA A 203 -0.24 -4.28 -15.14
N LEU A 204 -0.43 -5.50 -14.65
CA LEU A 204 0.52 -6.14 -13.75
C LEU A 204 1.88 -6.36 -14.42
N PHE A 205 2.95 -6.13 -13.68
CA PHE A 205 4.32 -6.36 -14.13
C PHE A 205 4.61 -7.86 -14.28
N ARG A 206 5.05 -8.28 -15.49
CA ARG A 206 5.30 -9.68 -15.85
C ARG A 206 6.62 -9.93 -16.58
N ASP A 207 7.45 -8.90 -16.74
CA ASP A 207 8.63 -8.91 -17.61
C ASP A 207 9.78 -9.82 -17.12
N LYS A 208 9.67 -10.32 -15.88
CA LYS A 208 10.64 -11.23 -15.26
C LYS A 208 10.08 -12.65 -15.03
N GLY A 209 8.98 -13.01 -15.69
CA GLY A 209 8.34 -14.32 -15.54
C GLY A 209 7.93 -14.58 -14.09
N LYS A 210 8.29 -15.74 -13.54
CA LYS A 210 7.94 -16.13 -12.17
C LYS A 210 8.53 -15.22 -11.07
N GLU A 211 9.58 -14.45 -11.38
CA GLU A 211 10.25 -13.54 -10.45
C GLU A 211 9.73 -12.11 -10.53
N SER A 212 8.71 -11.86 -11.36
CA SER A 212 8.17 -10.51 -11.58
C SER A 212 7.73 -9.82 -10.28
N TYR A 213 7.21 -10.55 -9.32
CA TYR A 213 6.81 -9.97 -8.04
C TYR A 213 7.99 -9.37 -7.25
N LYS A 214 9.15 -10.05 -7.21
CA LYS A 214 10.37 -9.53 -6.60
C LYS A 214 10.87 -8.28 -7.33
N TYR A 215 11.03 -8.40 -8.65
CA TYR A 215 11.60 -7.34 -9.47
C TYR A 215 10.70 -6.10 -9.60
N LEU A 216 9.40 -6.23 -9.36
CA LEU A 216 8.48 -5.09 -9.28
C LEU A 216 8.91 -4.08 -8.21
N HIS A 217 9.49 -4.55 -7.10
CA HIS A 217 9.77 -3.73 -5.92
C HIS A 217 11.20 -3.17 -5.85
N ILE A 218 11.96 -3.34 -6.91
CA ILE A 218 13.30 -2.78 -7.10
C ILE A 218 13.36 -2.06 -8.47
N LEU A 219 14.53 -1.62 -8.90
CA LEU A 219 14.70 -0.75 -10.08
C LEU A 219 13.96 -1.21 -11.35
N GLU A 220 13.91 -2.51 -11.61
CA GLU A 220 13.29 -3.05 -12.84
C GLU A 220 11.77 -2.81 -12.90
N GLY A 221 11.14 -2.57 -11.75
CA GLY A 221 9.70 -2.31 -11.67
C GLY A 221 9.32 -0.84 -11.69
N ASP A 222 10.27 0.09 -11.61
CA ASP A 222 9.99 1.51 -11.36
C ASP A 222 9.16 2.18 -12.46
N ASP A 223 9.45 1.92 -13.73
CA ASP A 223 8.73 2.48 -14.87
C ASP A 223 7.72 1.50 -15.48
N SER A 224 7.33 0.46 -14.72
CA SER A 224 6.36 -0.52 -15.20
C SER A 224 4.95 0.04 -15.29
N LYS A 225 4.11 -0.55 -16.16
CA LYS A 225 2.69 -0.22 -16.23
C LYS A 225 1.89 -0.55 -14.96
N GLU A 226 2.49 -1.22 -13.99
CA GLU A 226 1.84 -1.48 -12.70
C GLU A 226 1.89 -0.27 -11.77
N VAL A 227 2.83 0.65 -11.96
CA VAL A 227 3.02 1.83 -11.10
C VAL A 227 2.09 2.96 -11.55
N LEU A 228 1.19 3.40 -10.67
CA LEU A 228 0.30 4.55 -10.91
C LEU A 228 0.90 5.85 -10.36
N LEU A 229 1.57 5.78 -9.23
CA LEU A 229 2.32 6.87 -8.61
C LEU A 229 3.39 6.30 -7.70
N ALA A 230 4.57 6.89 -7.71
CA ALA A 230 5.66 6.52 -6.82
C ALA A 230 6.40 7.75 -6.30
N ARG A 231 6.95 7.64 -5.09
CA ARG A 231 8.01 8.54 -4.66
C ARG A 231 9.28 8.16 -5.39
N ARG A 232 9.77 9.08 -6.22
CA ARG A 232 10.92 8.86 -7.09
C ARG A 232 12.24 9.05 -6.34
N TYR A 233 13.17 8.13 -6.57
CA TYR A 233 14.54 8.21 -6.09
C TYR A 233 15.51 8.19 -7.27
N TYR A 234 16.64 8.81 -7.11
CA TYR A 234 17.59 9.00 -8.20
C TYR A 234 19.01 8.98 -7.67
N LYS A 235 19.86 8.13 -8.23
CA LYS A 235 21.29 8.05 -7.91
C LYS A 235 21.92 9.43 -7.98
N LEU A 236 22.73 9.77 -6.98
CA LEU A 236 23.42 11.07 -6.84
C LEU A 236 22.49 12.29 -6.59
N ARG A 237 21.20 12.09 -6.38
CA ARG A 237 20.24 13.17 -6.08
C ARG A 237 19.51 12.90 -4.77
N VAL A 238 18.62 11.93 -4.77
CA VAL A 238 17.83 11.51 -3.61
C VAL A 238 17.88 9.99 -3.58
N THR A 239 18.53 9.42 -2.58
CA THR A 239 18.66 7.98 -2.38
C THR A 239 18.07 7.58 -1.05
N HIS A 240 17.91 6.29 -0.82
CA HIS A 240 17.50 5.73 0.46
C HIS A 240 18.44 4.58 0.87
N ASN A 241 18.32 4.13 2.10
CA ASN A 241 19.08 3.02 2.66
C ASN A 241 18.20 1.79 2.97
N TRP A 242 17.01 1.70 2.36
CA TRP A 242 15.99 0.74 2.78
C TRP A 242 16.44 -0.72 2.67
N THR A 243 17.11 -1.10 1.57
CA THR A 243 17.72 -2.45 1.44
C THR A 243 18.60 -2.79 2.65
N ARG A 244 19.45 -1.86 3.08
CA ARG A 244 20.33 -2.05 4.22
C ARG A 244 19.57 -2.14 5.55
N GLU A 245 18.59 -1.28 5.75
CA GLU A 245 17.74 -1.32 6.94
C GLU A 245 17.02 -2.67 7.09
N LEU A 246 16.44 -3.18 6.01
CA LEU A 246 15.79 -4.49 5.99
C LEU A 246 16.77 -5.63 6.27
N TRP A 247 17.97 -5.55 5.68
CA TRP A 247 19.03 -6.54 5.94
C TRP A 247 19.42 -6.60 7.41
N PHE A 248 19.48 -5.47 8.10
CA PHE A 248 19.76 -5.40 9.53
C PHE A 248 18.53 -5.60 10.43
N GLY A 249 17.41 -6.04 9.88
CA GLY A 249 16.24 -6.43 10.65
C GLY A 249 15.42 -5.27 11.19
N ALA A 250 15.43 -4.11 10.51
CA ALA A 250 14.53 -2.99 10.84
C ALA A 250 13.07 -3.43 10.82
N MET A 251 12.75 -4.41 9.98
CA MET A 251 11.48 -5.10 9.93
C MET A 251 11.72 -6.56 9.52
N VAL A 252 11.00 -7.48 10.14
CA VAL A 252 11.08 -8.91 9.83
C VAL A 252 9.68 -9.50 9.69
N PRO A 253 9.49 -10.50 8.81
CA PRO A 253 8.21 -11.21 8.69
C PRO A 253 7.85 -11.96 9.97
N THR A 254 6.56 -12.19 10.17
CA THR A 254 6.06 -13.05 11.24
C THR A 254 5.67 -14.42 10.70
N LYS A 255 5.55 -15.41 11.59
CA LYS A 255 4.96 -16.70 11.26
C LYS A 255 3.52 -16.57 10.78
N ASN A 256 2.77 -15.61 11.30
CA ASN A 256 1.41 -15.37 10.87
C ASN A 256 1.35 -15.05 9.37
N LEU A 257 2.25 -14.19 8.86
CA LEU A 257 2.37 -13.95 7.43
C LEU A 257 2.79 -15.22 6.66
N ALA A 258 3.77 -15.96 7.16
CA ALA A 258 4.24 -17.19 6.50
C ALA A 258 3.09 -18.22 6.35
N ASP A 259 2.24 -18.34 7.37
CA ASP A 259 1.09 -19.24 7.35
C ASP A 259 -0.02 -18.81 6.37
N MET A 260 -0.10 -17.51 6.02
CA MET A 260 -1.09 -16.98 5.06
C MET A 260 -0.80 -17.34 3.61
N TYR A 261 0.46 -17.62 3.25
CA TYR A 261 0.76 -18.10 1.89
C TYR A 261 0.10 -19.45 1.64
N LEU A 262 -0.53 -19.61 0.48
CA LEU A 262 -1.17 -20.85 0.08
C LEU A 262 -0.15 -21.91 -0.36
N CYS A 263 -0.54 -23.16 -0.40
CA CYS A 263 0.18 -24.19 -1.13
C CYS A 263 -0.10 -24.09 -2.64
N ASN A 264 0.72 -24.78 -3.45
CA ASN A 264 0.62 -24.76 -4.93
C ASN A 264 -0.70 -25.30 -5.49
N ASP A 265 -1.50 -25.99 -4.67
CA ASP A 265 -2.86 -26.41 -5.00
C ASP A 265 -3.93 -25.34 -4.71
N GLY A 266 -3.51 -24.15 -4.23
CA GLY A 266 -4.41 -23.05 -3.88
C GLY A 266 -5.06 -23.15 -2.50
N LEU A 267 -4.69 -24.18 -1.70
CA LEU A 267 -5.25 -24.39 -0.36
C LEU A 267 -4.36 -23.82 0.75
N PRO A 268 -4.95 -23.37 1.87
CA PRO A 268 -4.22 -23.03 3.08
C PRO A 268 -3.47 -24.24 3.66
N ILE A 269 -2.44 -23.98 4.46
CA ILE A 269 -1.55 -25.02 5.02
C ILE A 269 -2.25 -26.08 5.88
N ASP A 270 -3.36 -25.73 6.52
CA ASP A 270 -4.17 -26.63 7.35
C ASP A 270 -5.09 -27.56 6.53
N LYS A 271 -5.28 -27.28 5.24
CA LYS A 271 -6.12 -28.05 4.32
C LYS A 271 -5.36 -28.74 3.20
N SER A 272 -4.17 -28.22 2.85
CA SER A 272 -3.39 -28.74 1.72
C SER A 272 -2.62 -30.02 2.07
N PRO A 273 -2.80 -31.10 1.29
CA PRO A 273 -1.95 -32.30 1.41
C PRO A 273 -0.51 -32.09 0.91
N LEU A 274 -0.25 -30.96 0.23
CA LEU A 274 1.09 -30.60 -0.28
C LEU A 274 1.96 -29.96 0.78
N PHE A 275 1.40 -29.47 1.89
CA PHE A 275 2.16 -28.82 2.95
C PHE A 275 3.10 -29.84 3.64
N LYS A 276 4.38 -29.51 3.70
CA LYS A 276 5.43 -30.38 4.25
C LYS A 276 5.67 -30.25 5.75
N GLY A 277 4.87 -29.39 6.42
CA GLY A 277 5.00 -29.18 7.86
C GLY A 277 6.27 -28.42 8.24
N PHE A 278 6.70 -28.59 9.50
CA PHE A 278 7.80 -27.86 10.12
C PHE A 278 8.93 -28.77 10.59
N GLN A 279 9.06 -29.96 9.97
CA GLN A 279 10.03 -30.96 10.42
C GLN A 279 11.47 -30.56 10.10
N TYR A 280 11.69 -29.87 9.00
CA TYR A 280 13.00 -29.35 8.56
C TYR A 280 12.90 -27.85 8.30
N GLN A 281 14.03 -27.15 8.35
CA GLN A 281 14.13 -25.71 8.16
C GLN A 281 13.56 -25.20 6.83
N THR A 282 13.55 -26.04 5.78
CA THR A 282 13.05 -25.71 4.46
C THR A 282 11.61 -26.16 4.22
N SER A 283 11.11 -27.13 5.01
CA SER A 283 9.86 -27.85 4.68
C SER A 283 8.64 -26.92 4.65
N GLU A 284 8.59 -25.89 5.48
CA GLU A 284 7.47 -24.92 5.45
C GLU A 284 7.42 -24.05 4.19
N PHE A 285 8.53 -23.96 3.45
CA PHE A 285 8.64 -23.20 2.20
C PHE A 285 8.40 -24.05 0.96
N GLU A 286 8.31 -25.40 1.10
CA GLU A 286 8.12 -26.30 -0.02
C GLU A 286 6.65 -26.32 -0.49
N ASN A 287 6.45 -26.36 -1.82
CA ASN A 287 5.14 -26.41 -2.45
C ASN A 287 4.23 -25.22 -2.08
N ARG A 288 4.78 -24.06 -1.90
CA ARG A 288 4.07 -22.83 -1.54
C ARG A 288 3.94 -21.86 -2.72
N ASP A 289 3.04 -20.92 -2.58
CA ASP A 289 2.90 -19.77 -3.46
C ASP A 289 4.28 -19.16 -3.75
N SER A 290 4.59 -18.96 -5.04
CA SER A 290 5.89 -18.48 -5.48
C SER A 290 6.26 -17.08 -4.93
N ARG A 291 5.26 -16.30 -4.51
CA ARG A 291 5.50 -15.00 -3.86
C ARG A 291 6.13 -15.17 -2.48
N MET A 292 5.99 -16.35 -1.82
CA MET A 292 6.62 -16.58 -0.53
C MET A 292 8.14 -16.50 -0.61
N GLU A 293 8.78 -17.17 -1.58
CA GLU A 293 10.24 -17.12 -1.78
C GLU A 293 10.76 -15.77 -2.28
N GLN A 294 9.85 -14.93 -2.80
CA GLN A 294 10.13 -13.57 -3.24
C GLN A 294 9.93 -12.53 -2.13
N THR A 295 9.19 -12.91 -1.09
CA THR A 295 8.96 -12.07 0.10
C THR A 295 9.90 -12.42 1.24
N PHE A 296 10.22 -13.70 1.40
CA PHE A 296 11.10 -14.23 2.45
C PHE A 296 12.42 -14.70 1.85
N ILE A 297 13.51 -14.51 2.58
CA ILE A 297 14.75 -15.23 2.29
C ILE A 297 14.57 -16.66 2.79
N VAL A 298 14.50 -17.60 1.86
CA VAL A 298 14.34 -19.04 2.17
C VAL A 298 15.67 -19.64 2.55
N PRO A 299 15.73 -20.53 3.56
CA PRO A 299 16.95 -21.21 3.94
C PRO A 299 17.59 -21.95 2.75
N GLY A 300 18.88 -21.75 2.54
CA GLY A 300 19.62 -22.36 1.43
C GLY A 300 19.53 -21.58 0.10
N SER A 301 18.71 -20.51 0.01
CA SER A 301 18.75 -19.63 -1.15
C SER A 301 20.01 -18.75 -1.14
N GLU A 302 20.54 -18.43 -2.32
CA GLU A 302 21.62 -17.47 -2.45
C GLU A 302 21.07 -16.04 -2.48
N VAL A 303 21.64 -15.16 -1.68
CA VAL A 303 21.34 -13.74 -1.63
C VAL A 303 22.62 -12.95 -1.75
N PHE A 304 22.67 -11.96 -2.63
CA PHE A 304 23.83 -11.09 -2.77
C PHE A 304 23.72 -9.89 -1.82
N PHE A 305 24.74 -9.71 -0.96
CA PHE A 305 24.81 -8.59 -0.04
C PHE A 305 26.27 -8.19 0.24
N GLU A 306 26.54 -6.89 0.31
CA GLU A 306 27.88 -6.31 0.61
C GLU A 306 29.01 -6.87 -0.26
N GLY A 307 28.74 -7.12 -1.55
CA GLY A 307 29.74 -7.57 -2.52
C GLY A 307 30.05 -9.06 -2.46
N GLY A 308 29.22 -9.86 -1.77
CA GLY A 308 29.37 -11.32 -1.68
C GLY A 308 28.05 -12.07 -1.77
N LEU A 309 28.14 -13.34 -2.19
CA LEU A 309 27.03 -14.28 -2.06
C LEU A 309 26.95 -14.76 -0.63
N TRP A 310 25.76 -14.75 -0.08
CA TRP A 310 25.48 -15.26 1.24
C TRP A 310 24.34 -16.29 1.18
N THR A 311 24.51 -17.41 1.87
CA THR A 311 23.50 -18.44 1.98
C THR A 311 23.00 -18.48 3.43
N PRO A 312 21.78 -17.97 3.69
CA PRO A 312 21.24 -17.95 5.04
C PRO A 312 21.05 -19.36 5.60
N THR A 313 21.42 -19.52 6.86
CA THR A 313 21.09 -20.69 7.65
C THR A 313 20.03 -20.31 8.67
N TYR A 314 19.10 -21.21 8.91
CA TYR A 314 18.00 -20.98 9.85
C TYR A 314 18.30 -21.60 11.22
N PRO A 315 17.78 -20.96 12.28
CA PRO A 315 17.21 -19.64 12.35
C PRO A 315 18.26 -18.58 11.99
N GLY A 316 17.90 -17.65 11.08
CA GLY A 316 18.78 -16.72 10.42
C GLY A 316 19.55 -15.75 11.32
N PHE A 317 20.58 -16.23 11.96
CA PHE A 317 21.38 -15.48 12.93
C PHE A 317 22.83 -15.42 12.47
N VAL A 318 23.18 -14.49 11.63
CA VAL A 318 24.58 -14.20 11.33
C VAL A 318 24.90 -12.77 11.76
N GLY A 319 25.73 -12.63 12.78
CA GLY A 319 26.19 -11.34 13.27
C GLY A 319 25.06 -10.47 13.85
N ASN A 320 25.07 -9.18 13.51
CA ASN A 320 24.07 -8.21 13.96
C ASN A 320 22.71 -8.34 13.26
N SER A 321 22.58 -9.27 12.33
CA SER A 321 21.37 -9.51 11.52
C SER A 321 20.43 -10.55 12.14
N ALA A 322 20.54 -10.81 13.44
CA ALA A 322 19.67 -11.75 14.14
C ALA A 322 18.21 -11.29 14.04
N THR A 323 17.40 -12.08 13.36
CA THR A 323 15.97 -11.80 13.28
C THR A 323 15.27 -12.31 14.53
N ARG A 324 14.30 -11.56 15.05
CA ARG A 324 13.57 -11.92 16.26
C ARG A 324 12.52 -12.98 16.04
N THR A 325 12.10 -13.16 14.78
CA THR A 325 11.12 -14.17 14.38
C THR A 325 11.76 -15.38 13.69
N GLY A 326 13.06 -15.34 13.43
CA GLY A 326 13.73 -16.35 12.60
C GLY A 326 13.59 -16.12 11.10
N TYR A 327 12.62 -15.35 10.64
CA TYR A 327 12.40 -15.02 9.23
C TYR A 327 13.16 -13.76 8.82
N MET A 328 13.55 -13.69 7.54
CA MET A 328 14.13 -12.51 6.92
C MET A 328 13.34 -12.10 5.69
N ILE A 329 13.23 -10.80 5.46
CA ILE A 329 12.55 -10.23 4.29
C ILE A 329 13.46 -10.26 3.07
N ARG A 330 12.90 -10.61 1.90
CA ARG A 330 13.54 -10.50 0.59
C ARG A 330 12.93 -9.41 -0.29
N LYS A 331 11.63 -9.16 -0.12
CA LYS A 331 10.94 -8.08 -0.81
C LYS A 331 11.63 -6.75 -0.52
N PHE A 332 11.82 -5.91 -1.53
CA PHE A 332 12.60 -4.66 -1.48
C PHE A 332 14.12 -4.83 -1.30
N LEU A 333 14.65 -6.04 -1.24
CA LEU A 333 16.10 -6.20 -1.29
C LEU A 333 16.58 -6.04 -2.74
N ASP A 334 17.23 -4.92 -3.01
CA ASP A 334 18.04 -4.77 -4.19
C ASP A 334 19.40 -5.46 -3.92
N GLU A 335 19.61 -6.59 -4.58
CA GLU A 335 20.79 -7.43 -4.40
C GLU A 335 22.00 -6.88 -5.19
N THR A 336 22.06 -5.56 -5.42
CA THR A 336 23.20 -4.89 -6.04
C THR A 336 24.18 -4.35 -4.98
N LEU A 337 25.42 -4.13 -5.38
CA LEU A 337 26.45 -3.60 -4.50
C LEU A 337 26.13 -2.20 -4.00
N ASP A 338 25.54 -1.35 -4.86
CA ASP A 338 25.25 0.03 -4.56
C ASP A 338 24.16 0.17 -3.49
N ALA A 339 23.11 -0.63 -3.57
CA ALA A 339 22.01 -0.61 -2.60
C ALA A 339 22.49 -1.00 -1.18
N ALA A 340 23.42 -1.94 -1.08
CA ALA A 340 24.04 -2.33 0.19
C ALA A 340 24.84 -1.20 0.85
N GLN A 341 25.18 -0.14 0.12
CA GLN A 341 26.02 0.98 0.57
C GLN A 341 25.22 2.30 0.80
N PHE A 342 23.94 2.23 1.16
CA PHE A 342 23.06 3.41 1.39
C PHE A 342 22.73 4.24 0.14
N ILE A 343 22.82 3.66 -1.03
CA ILE A 343 22.55 4.36 -2.29
C ILE A 343 21.45 3.67 -3.10
N GLY A 344 20.44 3.11 -2.40
CA GLY A 344 19.23 2.60 -3.04
C GLY A 344 18.53 3.71 -3.83
N GLU A 345 18.15 3.39 -5.06
CA GLU A 345 17.55 4.34 -5.99
C GLU A 345 16.23 3.86 -6.59
N TYR A 346 15.74 2.69 -6.19
CA TYR A 346 14.44 2.22 -6.64
C TYR A 346 13.31 3.02 -5.98
N ASP A 347 12.24 3.21 -6.74
CA ASP A 347 11.11 4.03 -6.32
C ASP A 347 10.20 3.34 -5.31
N PHE A 348 9.63 4.10 -4.39
CA PHE A 348 8.60 3.60 -3.50
C PHE A 348 7.21 3.79 -4.14
N LYS A 349 6.55 2.66 -4.45
CA LYS A 349 5.26 2.64 -5.14
C LYS A 349 4.14 3.03 -4.17
N GLU A 350 3.61 4.26 -4.30
CA GLU A 350 2.50 4.76 -3.50
C GLU A 350 1.17 4.13 -3.92
N PHE A 351 0.95 3.99 -5.23
CA PHE A 351 -0.19 3.32 -5.82
C PHE A 351 0.26 2.38 -6.93
N ARG A 352 -0.23 1.14 -6.89
CA ARG A 352 0.03 0.16 -7.94
C ARG A 352 -1.24 -0.58 -8.35
N TYR A 353 -1.27 -1.06 -9.58
CA TYR A 353 -2.46 -1.64 -10.21
C TYR A 353 -2.98 -2.89 -9.47
N ALA A 354 -2.11 -3.69 -8.88
CA ALA A 354 -2.53 -4.83 -8.06
C ALA A 354 -3.44 -4.43 -6.89
N GLU A 355 -3.16 -3.29 -6.21
CA GLU A 355 -4.06 -2.78 -5.17
C GLU A 355 -5.45 -2.45 -5.73
N VAL A 356 -5.51 -1.85 -6.92
CA VAL A 356 -6.79 -1.51 -7.59
C VAL A 356 -7.63 -2.76 -7.84
N LEU A 357 -7.01 -3.84 -8.33
CA LEU A 357 -7.67 -5.12 -8.54
C LEU A 357 -8.22 -5.73 -7.24
N LEU A 358 -7.44 -5.63 -6.17
CA LEU A 358 -7.83 -6.10 -4.83
C LEU A 358 -8.95 -5.26 -4.22
N ILE A 359 -8.91 -3.93 -4.41
CA ILE A 359 -10.01 -3.04 -4.01
C ILE A 359 -11.30 -3.41 -4.74
N LEU A 360 -11.22 -3.63 -6.06
CA LEU A 360 -12.39 -3.98 -6.86
C LEU A 360 -12.99 -5.31 -6.41
N ALA A 361 -12.17 -6.35 -6.22
CA ALA A 361 -12.65 -7.66 -5.76
C ALA A 361 -13.33 -7.57 -4.38
N GLU A 362 -12.70 -6.91 -3.43
CA GLU A 362 -13.23 -6.77 -2.08
C GLU A 362 -14.52 -5.94 -2.08
N ALA A 363 -14.53 -4.79 -2.77
CA ALA A 363 -15.70 -3.91 -2.83
C ALA A 363 -16.90 -4.60 -3.49
N LEU A 364 -16.70 -5.36 -4.58
CA LEU A 364 -17.76 -6.15 -5.22
C LEU A 364 -18.35 -7.18 -4.26
N TYR A 365 -17.50 -7.89 -3.53
CA TYR A 365 -17.97 -8.88 -2.55
C TYR A 365 -18.69 -8.20 -1.37
N GLU A 366 -18.11 -7.15 -0.82
CA GLU A 366 -18.69 -6.43 0.33
C GLU A 366 -20.04 -5.80 0.00
N LYS A 367 -20.24 -5.35 -1.24
CA LYS A 367 -21.49 -4.77 -1.74
C LYS A 367 -22.59 -5.83 -1.89
N ASN A 368 -22.25 -6.97 -2.48
CA ASN A 368 -23.23 -7.92 -2.98
C ASN A 368 -23.34 -9.21 -2.12
N GLY A 369 -22.42 -9.42 -1.16
CA GLY A 369 -22.29 -10.68 -0.42
C GLY A 369 -21.79 -11.85 -1.28
N GLN A 370 -21.42 -11.59 -2.52
CA GLN A 370 -20.91 -12.57 -3.49
C GLN A 370 -20.08 -11.88 -4.58
N ILE A 371 -19.27 -12.65 -5.28
CA ILE A 371 -18.49 -12.23 -6.44
C ILE A 371 -18.58 -13.32 -7.51
N THR A 372 -18.73 -12.94 -8.78
CA THR A 372 -18.78 -13.91 -9.89
C THR A 372 -17.39 -14.39 -10.28
N ASP A 373 -17.30 -15.57 -10.93
CA ASP A 373 -16.01 -16.08 -11.43
C ASP A 373 -15.42 -15.14 -12.49
N ASP A 374 -16.23 -14.51 -13.36
CA ASP A 374 -15.76 -13.50 -14.31
C ASP A 374 -15.12 -12.27 -13.61
N GLN A 375 -15.70 -11.84 -12.49
CA GLN A 375 -15.16 -10.75 -11.67
C GLN A 375 -13.86 -11.19 -10.96
N LEU A 376 -13.79 -12.45 -10.50
CA LEU A 376 -12.56 -13.02 -9.96
C LEU A 376 -11.46 -13.10 -11.02
N ASP A 377 -11.81 -13.44 -12.27
CA ASP A 377 -10.82 -13.59 -13.36
C ASP A 377 -10.13 -12.26 -13.71
N ILE A 378 -10.87 -11.14 -13.70
CA ILE A 378 -10.29 -9.82 -13.97
C ILE A 378 -9.63 -9.16 -12.75
N THR A 379 -9.69 -9.79 -11.58
CA THR A 379 -9.15 -9.25 -10.33
C THR A 379 -8.18 -10.24 -9.68
N ILE A 380 -8.65 -11.07 -8.76
CA ILE A 380 -7.83 -12.01 -7.97
C ILE A 380 -7.06 -12.98 -8.87
N ASN A 381 -7.70 -13.52 -9.91
CA ASN A 381 -7.07 -14.51 -10.78
C ASN A 381 -6.00 -13.90 -11.69
N ASP A 382 -6.07 -12.60 -11.99
CA ASP A 382 -4.99 -11.92 -12.71
C ASP A 382 -3.70 -11.86 -11.86
N LEU A 383 -3.82 -11.63 -10.54
CA LEU A 383 -2.71 -11.70 -9.58
C LEU A 383 -2.18 -13.15 -9.44
N ARG A 384 -3.09 -14.12 -9.30
CA ARG A 384 -2.73 -15.54 -9.21
C ARG A 384 -2.04 -16.06 -10.47
N ASN A 385 -2.46 -15.60 -11.65
CA ASN A 385 -1.79 -15.90 -12.92
C ASN A 385 -0.33 -15.42 -12.94
N ARG A 386 -0.05 -14.21 -12.42
CA ARG A 386 1.34 -13.73 -12.30
C ARG A 386 2.16 -14.62 -11.37
N ALA A 387 1.56 -15.09 -10.27
CA ALA A 387 2.19 -15.95 -9.27
C ALA A 387 2.20 -17.45 -9.66
N ASN A 388 1.63 -17.81 -10.82
CA ASN A 388 1.43 -19.20 -11.27
C ASN A 388 0.65 -20.03 -10.22
N MET A 389 -0.37 -19.43 -9.60
CA MET A 389 -1.25 -20.06 -8.63
C MET A 389 -2.58 -20.49 -9.29
N PRO A 390 -3.25 -21.55 -8.78
CA PRO A 390 -4.58 -21.93 -9.23
C PRO A 390 -5.59 -20.80 -9.07
N HIS A 391 -6.54 -20.73 -10.01
CA HIS A 391 -7.63 -19.75 -9.96
C HIS A 391 -8.50 -19.95 -8.72
N LEU A 392 -8.90 -18.85 -8.10
CA LEU A 392 -9.97 -18.81 -7.12
C LEU A 392 -11.30 -18.79 -7.86
N THR A 393 -12.16 -19.74 -7.57
CA THR A 393 -13.51 -19.83 -8.13
C THR A 393 -14.54 -20.15 -7.05
N ASN A 394 -15.81 -19.83 -7.29
CA ASN A 394 -16.88 -20.17 -6.37
C ASN A 394 -16.98 -21.69 -6.15
N ALA A 395 -16.76 -22.47 -7.21
CA ALA A 395 -16.73 -23.94 -7.13
C ALA A 395 -15.56 -24.43 -6.26
N PHE A 396 -14.35 -23.85 -6.41
CA PHE A 396 -13.19 -24.22 -5.61
C PHE A 396 -13.40 -23.90 -4.12
N VAL A 397 -13.91 -22.71 -3.80
CA VAL A 397 -14.23 -22.29 -2.43
C VAL A 397 -15.22 -23.22 -1.78
N SER A 398 -16.32 -23.54 -2.48
CA SER A 398 -17.36 -24.45 -1.98
C SER A 398 -16.85 -25.88 -1.76
N ALA A 399 -16.10 -26.42 -2.73
CA ALA A 399 -15.59 -27.79 -2.66
C ALA A 399 -14.61 -28.02 -1.50
N ASN A 400 -13.88 -26.98 -1.10
CA ASN A 400 -12.87 -27.06 -0.05
C ASN A 400 -13.33 -26.47 1.30
N GLY A 401 -14.60 -26.05 1.42
CA GLY A 401 -15.14 -25.46 2.65
C GLY A 401 -14.35 -24.20 3.06
N LEU A 402 -14.01 -23.34 2.09
CA LEU A 402 -13.36 -22.03 2.30
C LEU A 402 -14.42 -20.93 2.42
N ASN A 403 -13.98 -19.75 2.87
CA ASN A 403 -14.78 -18.54 2.88
C ASN A 403 -14.25 -17.58 1.82
N MET A 404 -15.08 -17.15 0.88
CA MET A 404 -14.64 -16.28 -0.23
C MET A 404 -14.06 -14.94 0.25
N LEU A 405 -14.67 -14.30 1.25
CA LEU A 405 -14.17 -13.03 1.78
C LEU A 405 -12.80 -13.21 2.45
N GLU A 406 -12.62 -14.28 3.20
CA GLU A 406 -11.33 -14.60 3.81
C GLU A 406 -10.25 -14.84 2.76
N GLU A 407 -10.58 -15.51 1.65
CA GLU A 407 -9.63 -15.73 0.56
C GLU A 407 -9.28 -14.42 -0.19
N ILE A 408 -10.24 -13.51 -0.41
CA ILE A 408 -9.98 -12.17 -0.96
C ILE A 408 -9.07 -11.38 -0.03
N ARG A 409 -9.35 -11.37 1.27
CA ARG A 409 -8.52 -10.69 2.27
C ARG A 409 -7.13 -11.31 2.42
N ARG A 410 -7.03 -12.63 2.29
CA ARG A 410 -5.75 -13.36 2.25
C ARG A 410 -4.92 -12.94 1.04
N GLU A 411 -5.52 -12.95 -0.16
CA GLU A 411 -4.86 -12.54 -1.38
C GLU A 411 -4.34 -11.11 -1.26
N ARG A 412 -5.16 -10.19 -0.70
CA ARG A 412 -4.75 -8.81 -0.43
C ARG A 412 -3.56 -8.75 0.54
N THR A 413 -3.58 -9.53 1.61
CA THR A 413 -2.50 -9.53 2.60
C THR A 413 -1.19 -10.06 2.01
N VAL A 414 -1.24 -11.16 1.26
CA VAL A 414 -0.06 -11.76 0.63
C VAL A 414 0.51 -10.85 -0.45
N GLU A 415 -0.35 -10.30 -1.29
CA GLU A 415 0.06 -9.45 -2.41
C GLU A 415 0.67 -8.13 -1.93
N LEU A 416 0.06 -7.49 -0.94
CA LEU A 416 0.46 -6.17 -0.43
C LEU A 416 1.33 -6.25 0.82
N ALA A 417 1.85 -7.43 1.17
CA ALA A 417 2.71 -7.59 2.35
C ALA A 417 3.86 -6.57 2.34
N PHE A 418 4.06 -5.89 3.47
CA PHE A 418 5.09 -4.87 3.69
C PHE A 418 4.93 -3.57 2.89
N GLU A 419 3.73 -3.27 2.40
CA GLU A 419 3.44 -2.01 1.71
C GLU A 419 2.62 -1.02 2.57
N GLY A 420 2.46 -1.31 3.87
CA GLY A 420 1.84 -0.39 4.84
C GLY A 420 0.31 -0.43 4.90
N TYR A 421 -0.31 -1.49 4.39
CA TYR A 421 -1.78 -1.60 4.35
C TYR A 421 -2.39 -2.39 5.51
N ARG A 422 -1.65 -3.35 6.07
CA ARG A 422 -2.22 -4.37 6.96
C ARG A 422 -2.90 -3.80 8.20
N ARG A 423 -2.29 -2.82 8.86
CA ARG A 423 -2.87 -2.17 10.03
C ARG A 423 -4.21 -1.51 9.70
N ASP A 424 -4.27 -0.78 8.60
CA ASP A 424 -5.48 -0.08 8.17
C ASP A 424 -6.56 -1.09 7.76
N ASP A 425 -6.18 -2.20 7.11
CA ASP A 425 -7.08 -3.32 6.78
C ASP A 425 -7.69 -3.97 8.04
N LEU A 426 -6.88 -4.29 9.05
CA LEU A 426 -7.37 -4.85 10.31
C LEU A 426 -8.35 -3.91 11.02
N ARG A 427 -8.08 -2.61 11.00
CA ARG A 427 -8.95 -1.59 11.60
C ARG A 427 -10.28 -1.49 10.87
N ARG A 428 -10.27 -1.29 9.56
CA ARG A 428 -11.49 -1.14 8.77
C ARG A 428 -12.36 -2.42 8.75
N TRP A 429 -11.76 -3.60 8.91
CA TRP A 429 -12.48 -4.88 9.04
C TRP A 429 -13.02 -5.14 10.46
N GLY A 430 -12.72 -4.27 11.44
CA GLY A 430 -13.12 -4.45 12.84
C GLY A 430 -12.43 -5.64 13.52
N THR A 431 -11.24 -6.05 13.05
CA THR A 431 -10.51 -7.21 13.57
C THR A 431 -9.25 -6.86 14.36
N ALA A 432 -8.87 -5.58 14.38
CA ALA A 432 -7.64 -5.14 15.03
C ALA A 432 -7.59 -5.51 16.53
N GLU A 433 -8.68 -5.35 17.26
CA GLU A 433 -8.78 -5.65 18.70
C GLU A 433 -8.56 -7.15 19.02
N THR A 434 -8.84 -8.03 18.08
CA THR A 434 -8.67 -9.47 18.25
C THR A 434 -7.33 -9.99 17.72
N VAL A 435 -6.76 -9.32 16.72
CA VAL A 435 -5.55 -9.77 16.02
C VAL A 435 -4.28 -9.17 16.63
N LEU A 436 -4.26 -7.84 16.86
CA LEU A 436 -3.05 -7.14 17.32
C LEU A 436 -2.54 -7.57 18.70
N PRO A 437 -3.41 -7.91 19.70
CA PRO A 437 -2.94 -8.38 20.99
C PRO A 437 -2.36 -9.79 21.01
N LEU A 438 -2.46 -10.53 19.91
CA LEU A 438 -1.90 -11.87 19.84
C LEU A 438 -0.38 -11.84 19.87
N ALA A 439 0.21 -12.84 20.53
CA ALA A 439 1.67 -12.97 20.59
C ALA A 439 2.27 -13.09 19.17
N ILE A 440 3.24 -12.27 18.89
CA ILE A 440 4.04 -12.40 17.67
C ILE A 440 4.83 -13.71 17.73
N ARG A 441 4.76 -14.47 16.64
CA ARG A 441 5.44 -15.76 16.51
C ARG A 441 6.45 -15.73 15.37
N GLY A 442 7.52 -16.47 15.53
CA GLY A 442 8.53 -16.77 14.52
C GLY A 442 8.67 -18.25 14.27
#